data_8712c390098bc4117d24175f458d1840
#
_entry.id   8712c390098bc4117d24175f458d1840
#
_cell.length_a   1.000
_cell.length_b   1.000
_cell.length_c   1.000
_cell.angle_alpha   90.00
_cell.angle_beta   90.00
_cell.angle_gamma   90.00
#
_symmetry.space_group_name_H-M   'P 1'
#
loop_
_entity.id
_entity.type
_entity.pdbx_description
1 polymer ?
#
loop_
_entity_poly.entity_id
_entity_poly.type
_entity_poly.pdbx_seq_one_letter_code
_entity_poly.pdbx_strand_id
1 'polypeptide(L)'
;MPKPLTVWITTNWKILKEKGIPDHLTYLLRNLYAAQEATVRIGHGTTDWFQIGKGVLQGYILSPCLFNLYADCIMRNAGLDEAVAGIKIARRNINNNLRYADDTTFMAESEEELKSLLMKVKEENKKLA
;
A
#
# COMPACT_ATOMS: atom_id res chain seq x y z
N MET A 1 -5.58 -8.11 -14.10
CA MET A 1 -4.35 -7.35 -13.84
C MET A 1 -4.54 -6.62 -12.53
N PRO A 2 -3.63 -6.78 -11.55
CA PRO A 2 -3.69 -5.97 -10.34
C PRO A 2 -3.48 -4.50 -10.72
N LYS A 3 -4.36 -3.63 -10.24
CA LYS A 3 -4.19 -2.18 -10.42
C LYS A 3 -3.00 -1.72 -9.60
N PRO A 4 -2.08 -0.96 -10.15
CA PRO A 4 -0.88 -0.53 -9.41
C PRO A 4 -1.24 0.39 -8.24
N LEU A 5 -0.41 0.34 -7.22
CA LEU A 5 -0.46 1.05 -5.92
C LEU A 5 -0.72 2.56 -5.97
N THR A 6 -0.73 3.14 -7.11
CA THR A 6 -0.70 4.60 -7.32
C THR A 6 -2.03 5.28 -7.24
N VAL A 7 -3.12 4.59 -7.52
CA VAL A 7 -4.46 5.19 -7.36
C VAL A 7 -4.61 5.71 -5.95
N TRP A 8 -3.96 5.02 -5.01
CA TRP A 8 -4.02 5.36 -3.61
C TRP A 8 -3.35 6.69 -3.25
N ILE A 9 -2.14 6.97 -3.75
CA ILE A 9 -1.41 8.20 -3.40
C ILE A 9 -2.10 9.44 -3.95
N THR A 10 -2.68 9.35 -5.14
CA THR A 10 -3.38 10.48 -5.77
C THR A 10 -4.78 10.71 -5.21
N THR A 11 -5.44 9.69 -4.69
CA THR A 11 -6.84 9.77 -4.26
C THR A 11 -7.00 9.94 -2.73
N ASN A 12 -6.05 9.46 -1.93
CA ASN A 12 -6.19 9.40 -0.47
C ASN A 12 -5.18 10.24 0.32
N TRP A 13 -5.00 11.50 -0.06
CA TRP A 13 -4.26 12.50 0.73
C TRP A 13 -4.80 12.65 2.15
N LYS A 14 -6.05 12.23 2.38
CA LYS A 14 -6.66 12.16 3.70
C LYS A 14 -5.84 11.34 4.70
N ILE A 15 -5.28 10.22 4.26
CA ILE A 15 -4.52 9.30 5.12
C ILE A 15 -3.22 9.95 5.60
N LEU A 16 -2.58 10.74 4.75
CA LEU A 16 -1.39 11.50 5.16
C LEU A 16 -1.73 12.51 6.27
N LYS A 17 -2.88 13.16 6.18
CA LYS A 17 -3.39 14.06 7.23
C LYS A 17 -3.72 13.31 8.52
N GLU A 18 -4.39 12.18 8.44
CA GLU A 18 -4.72 11.32 9.58
C GLU A 18 -3.47 10.79 10.30
N LYS A 19 -2.37 10.61 9.57
CA LYS A 19 -1.05 10.26 10.11
C LYS A 19 -0.28 11.47 10.65
N GLY A 20 -0.87 12.66 10.66
CA GLY A 20 -0.25 13.88 11.20
C GLY A 20 0.75 14.54 10.27
N ILE A 21 0.76 14.21 8.99
CA ILE A 21 1.64 14.87 8.01
C ILE A 21 1.08 16.27 7.73
N PRO A 22 1.89 17.34 7.89
CA PRO A 22 1.48 18.72 7.67
C PRO A 22 0.97 18.98 6.25
N ASP A 23 -0.01 19.86 6.12
CA ASP A 23 -0.67 20.16 4.85
C ASP A 23 0.30 20.65 3.77
N HIS A 24 1.32 21.41 4.12
CA HIS A 24 2.31 21.89 3.16
C HIS A 24 3.15 20.74 2.56
N LEU A 25 3.49 19.71 3.37
CA LEU A 25 4.20 18.52 2.86
C LEU A 25 3.28 17.66 2.00
N THR A 26 2.02 17.51 2.39
CA THR A 26 1.01 16.82 1.58
C THR A 26 0.84 17.51 0.22
N TYR A 27 0.82 18.84 0.20
CA TYR A 27 0.75 19.62 -1.04
C TYR A 27 2.00 19.43 -1.92
N LEU A 28 3.19 19.45 -1.33
CA LEU A 28 4.44 19.19 -2.07
C LEU A 28 4.47 17.79 -2.66
N LEU A 29 4.06 16.77 -1.90
CA LEU A 29 3.94 15.40 -2.39
C LEU A 29 2.95 15.28 -3.55
N ARG A 30 1.80 15.95 -3.42
CA ARG A 30 0.81 15.98 -4.49
C ARG A 30 1.37 16.57 -5.78
N ASN A 31 2.09 17.68 -5.68
CA ASN A 31 2.72 18.31 -6.86
C ASN A 31 3.83 17.44 -7.45
N LEU A 32 4.61 16.76 -6.60
CA LEU A 32 5.66 15.84 -7.05
C LEU A 32 5.11 14.68 -7.87
N TYR A 33 3.93 14.18 -7.52
CA TYR A 33 3.27 13.06 -8.23
C TYR A 33 2.26 13.51 -9.28
N ALA A 34 1.98 14.80 -9.39
CA ALA A 34 1.12 15.35 -10.43
C ALA A 34 1.88 15.48 -11.75
N ALA A 35 1.23 15.10 -12.86
CA ALA A 35 1.75 15.26 -14.22
C ALA A 35 3.13 14.62 -14.47
N GLN A 36 3.42 13.49 -13.84
CA GLN A 36 4.65 12.75 -14.11
C GLN A 36 4.58 12.07 -15.47
N GLU A 37 5.66 12.20 -16.21
CA GLU A 37 5.83 11.57 -17.51
C GLU A 37 7.02 10.62 -17.47
N ALA A 38 6.94 9.56 -18.25
CA ALA A 38 8.04 8.61 -18.43
C ALA A 38 8.26 8.26 -19.88
N THR A 39 9.44 7.82 -20.17
CA THR A 39 9.82 7.18 -21.43
C THR A 39 10.59 5.91 -21.13
N VAL A 40 10.45 4.90 -21.98
CA VAL A 40 11.16 3.63 -21.84
C VAL A 40 12.27 3.55 -22.87
N ARG A 41 13.48 3.24 -22.40
CA ARG A 41 14.62 2.99 -23.29
C ARG A 41 14.53 1.57 -23.82
N ILE A 42 14.45 1.44 -25.13
CA ILE A 42 14.50 0.17 -25.86
C ILE A 42 15.78 0.13 -26.72
N GLY A 43 16.27 -1.06 -27.04
CA GLY A 43 17.59 -1.26 -27.65
C GLY A 43 17.95 -0.39 -28.86
N HIS A 44 16.97 0.18 -29.55
CA HIS A 44 17.15 1.04 -30.73
C HIS A 44 16.58 2.46 -30.57
N GLY A 45 16.23 2.89 -29.34
CA GLY A 45 15.70 4.23 -29.11
C GLY A 45 14.94 4.36 -27.79
N THR A 46 14.12 5.39 -27.71
CA THR A 46 13.20 5.62 -26.58
C THR A 46 11.78 5.68 -27.12
N THR A 47 10.80 5.27 -26.30
CA THR A 47 9.39 5.48 -26.60
C THR A 47 9.04 6.96 -26.55
N ASP A 48 7.89 7.33 -27.09
CA ASP A 48 7.30 8.63 -26.82
C ASP A 48 7.03 8.80 -25.32
N TRP A 49 6.99 10.04 -24.85
CA TRP A 49 6.65 10.37 -23.48
C TRP A 49 5.19 10.02 -23.20
N PHE A 50 4.94 9.32 -22.11
CA PHE A 50 3.59 8.99 -21.67
C PHE A 50 3.39 9.40 -20.22
N GLN A 51 2.19 9.84 -19.89
CA GLN A 51 1.85 10.25 -18.54
C GLN A 51 1.71 9.03 -17.62
N ILE A 52 2.36 9.13 -16.43
CA ILE A 52 2.20 8.16 -15.36
C ILE A 52 0.97 8.57 -14.54
N GLY A 53 -0.18 8.03 -14.89
CA GLY A 53 -1.42 8.27 -14.14
C GLY A 53 -1.47 7.58 -12.77
N LYS A 54 -0.57 6.63 -12.52
CA LYS A 54 -0.64 5.74 -11.35
C LYS A 54 0.73 5.13 -11.05
N GLY A 55 1.22 5.09 -9.79
CA GLY A 55 2.40 4.38 -9.30
C GLY A 55 3.30 5.25 -8.44
N VAL A 56 3.97 4.60 -7.50
CA VAL A 56 5.16 5.20 -6.90
C VAL A 56 6.34 4.92 -7.82
N LEU A 57 7.18 5.90 -8.01
CA LEU A 57 8.37 5.77 -8.84
C LEU A 57 9.36 4.81 -8.17
N GLN A 58 9.70 3.73 -8.87
CA GLN A 58 10.74 2.81 -8.42
C GLN A 58 12.08 3.58 -8.32
N GLY A 59 12.79 3.40 -7.20
CA GLY A 59 14.04 4.10 -6.92
C GLY A 59 13.90 5.48 -6.27
N TYR A 60 12.70 6.00 -6.10
CA TYR A 60 12.49 7.24 -5.34
C TYR A 60 12.60 6.98 -3.85
N ILE A 61 13.28 7.87 -3.13
CA ILE A 61 13.52 7.76 -1.68
C ILE A 61 12.23 7.72 -0.85
N LEU A 62 11.16 8.35 -1.33
CA LEU A 62 9.86 8.39 -0.66
C LEU A 62 8.98 7.19 -0.95
N SER A 63 9.25 6.42 -2.01
CA SER A 63 8.40 5.32 -2.45
C SER A 63 8.23 4.21 -1.40
N PRO A 64 9.28 3.76 -0.70
CA PRO A 64 9.12 2.79 0.38
C PRO A 64 8.27 3.32 1.54
N CYS A 65 8.43 4.59 1.92
CA CYS A 65 7.64 5.20 2.98
C CYS A 65 6.15 5.27 2.63
N LEU A 66 5.85 5.68 1.41
CA LEU A 66 4.47 5.76 0.91
C LEU A 66 3.84 4.38 0.79
N PHE A 67 4.61 3.38 0.34
CA PHE A 67 4.16 1.99 0.29
C PHE A 67 3.84 1.45 1.69
N ASN A 68 4.73 1.70 2.65
CA ASN A 68 4.52 1.26 4.03
C ASN A 68 3.28 1.91 4.67
N LEU A 69 3.05 3.21 4.42
CA LEU A 69 1.84 3.91 4.87
C LEU A 69 0.57 3.30 4.27
N TYR A 70 0.61 2.95 3.01
CA TYR A 70 -0.48 2.26 2.32
C TYR A 70 -0.77 0.89 2.93
N ALA A 71 0.24 0.06 3.06
CA ALA A 71 0.11 -1.28 3.63
C ALA A 71 -0.40 -1.23 5.08
N ASP A 72 0.11 -0.30 5.90
CA ASP A 72 -0.33 -0.07 7.27
C ASP A 72 -1.81 0.33 7.34
N CYS A 73 -2.24 1.21 6.43
CA CYS A 73 -3.64 1.64 6.37
C CYS A 73 -4.59 0.47 6.03
N ILE A 74 -4.25 -0.33 5.02
CA ILE A 74 -5.05 -1.50 4.64
C ILE A 74 -5.15 -2.48 5.80
N MET A 75 -4.02 -2.83 6.43
CA MET A 75 -3.99 -3.82 7.49
C MET A 75 -4.77 -3.35 8.72
N ARG A 76 -4.65 -2.07 9.08
CA ARG A 76 -5.41 -1.47 10.18
C ARG A 76 -6.90 -1.46 9.90
N ASN A 77 -7.32 -1.03 8.71
CA ASN A 77 -8.73 -1.01 8.34
C ASN A 77 -9.33 -2.41 8.22
N ALA A 78 -8.53 -3.41 7.87
CA ALA A 78 -8.92 -4.81 7.90
C ALA A 78 -8.98 -5.41 9.32
N GLY A 79 -8.59 -4.64 10.37
CA GLY A 79 -8.57 -5.11 11.77
C GLY A 79 -7.46 -6.11 12.06
N LEU A 80 -6.36 -6.07 11.30
CA LEU A 80 -5.25 -7.02 11.43
C LEU A 80 -4.17 -6.56 12.41
N ASP A 81 -4.19 -5.30 12.81
CA ASP A 81 -3.25 -4.72 13.78
C ASP A 81 -3.73 -4.86 15.24
N GLU A 82 -4.96 -5.30 15.45
CA GLU A 82 -5.47 -5.53 16.80
C GLU A 82 -4.94 -6.86 17.35
N ALA A 83 -4.40 -6.83 18.55
CA ALA A 83 -3.78 -7.97 19.25
C ALA A 83 -4.75 -9.14 19.56
N VAL A 84 -5.99 -9.06 19.08
CA VAL A 84 -7.06 -10.03 19.31
C VAL A 84 -7.10 -11.12 18.26
N ALA A 85 -6.64 -10.84 17.05
CA ALA A 85 -6.64 -11.80 15.95
C ALA A 85 -5.19 -12.28 15.68
N GLY A 86 -4.87 -13.51 16.04
CA GLY A 86 -3.56 -14.10 15.77
C GLY A 86 -3.44 -15.49 16.39
N ILE A 87 -2.52 -16.26 15.84
CA ILE A 87 -2.23 -17.61 16.31
C ILE A 87 -1.64 -17.54 17.72
N LYS A 88 -2.22 -18.27 18.65
CA LYS A 88 -1.71 -18.40 20.01
C LYS A 88 -0.60 -19.44 20.06
N ILE A 89 0.64 -19.01 20.17
CA ILE A 89 1.77 -19.91 20.41
C ILE A 89 2.31 -19.62 21.81
N ALA A 90 2.29 -20.62 22.68
CA ALA A 90 2.88 -20.57 24.01
C ALA A 90 2.48 -19.34 24.85
N ARG A 91 1.17 -19.03 24.92
CA ARG A 91 0.59 -17.89 25.64
C ARG A 91 0.93 -16.49 25.07
N ARG A 92 1.49 -16.41 23.88
CA ARG A 92 1.71 -15.14 23.16
C ARG A 92 0.83 -15.11 21.92
N ASN A 93 0.11 -14.01 21.73
CA ASN A 93 -0.56 -13.75 20.46
C ASN A 93 0.54 -13.38 19.45
N ILE A 94 0.60 -14.10 18.35
CA ILE A 94 1.47 -13.76 17.21
C ILE A 94 0.59 -13.04 16.21
N ASN A 95 1.08 -11.94 15.68
CA ASN A 95 0.39 -11.20 14.64
C ASN A 95 0.02 -12.14 13.50
N ASN A 96 -1.20 -12.01 13.01
CA ASN A 96 -1.75 -12.80 11.92
C ASN A 96 -1.20 -12.40 10.54
N ASN A 97 -0.28 -11.45 10.48
CA ASN A 97 0.38 -11.04 9.25
C ASN A 97 1.89 -10.80 9.47
N LEU A 98 2.69 -11.28 8.53
CA LEU A 98 4.12 -11.00 8.45
C LEU A 98 4.37 -10.31 7.11
N ARG A 99 5.12 -9.21 7.14
CA ARG A 99 5.43 -8.41 5.95
C ARG A 99 6.92 -8.28 5.75
N TYR A 100 7.35 -8.47 4.51
CA TYR A 100 8.71 -8.19 4.07
C TYR A 100 8.64 -7.56 2.68
N ALA A 101 8.98 -6.28 2.59
CA ALA A 101 8.84 -5.48 1.38
C ALA A 101 7.39 -5.55 0.83
N ASP A 102 7.20 -6.10 -0.36
CA ASP A 102 5.92 -6.32 -1.04
C ASP A 102 5.27 -7.68 -0.71
N ASP A 103 6.02 -8.58 -0.10
CA ASP A 103 5.50 -9.89 0.33
C ASP A 103 4.74 -9.78 1.66
N THR A 104 3.56 -10.38 1.70
CA THR A 104 2.75 -10.48 2.91
C THR A 104 2.27 -11.91 3.10
N THR A 105 2.51 -12.45 4.28
CA THR A 105 2.02 -13.77 4.69
C THR A 105 0.95 -13.60 5.75
N PHE A 106 -0.21 -14.19 5.52
CA PHE A 106 -1.30 -14.25 6.49
C PHE A 106 -1.31 -15.60 7.19
N MET A 107 -1.61 -15.56 8.48
CA MET A 107 -1.71 -16.75 9.32
C MET A 107 -3.03 -16.71 10.09
N ALA A 108 -3.68 -17.86 10.20
CA ALA A 108 -4.93 -18.04 10.93
C ALA A 108 -5.00 -19.45 11.56
N GLU A 109 -5.85 -19.62 12.56
CA GLU A 109 -6.05 -20.91 13.22
C GLU A 109 -6.96 -21.86 12.40
N SER A 110 -7.79 -21.31 11.50
CA SER A 110 -8.68 -22.06 10.61
C SER A 110 -8.69 -21.53 9.18
N GLU A 111 -9.16 -22.38 8.26
CA GLU A 111 -9.32 -22.00 6.85
C GLU A 111 -10.38 -20.92 6.66
N GLU A 112 -11.47 -20.98 7.43
CA GLU A 112 -12.55 -19.98 7.41
C GLU A 112 -12.04 -18.62 7.85
N GLU A 113 -11.24 -18.58 8.92
CA GLU A 113 -10.62 -17.36 9.42
C GLU A 113 -9.66 -16.77 8.37
N LEU A 114 -8.82 -17.59 7.75
CA LEU A 114 -7.89 -17.14 6.70
C LEU A 114 -8.65 -16.57 5.49
N LYS A 115 -9.72 -17.21 5.06
CA LYS A 115 -10.59 -16.70 3.98
C LYS A 115 -11.22 -15.35 4.35
N SER A 116 -11.71 -15.22 5.59
CA SER A 116 -12.28 -13.96 6.09
C SER A 116 -11.25 -12.83 6.08
N LEU A 117 -10.03 -13.08 6.57
CA LEU A 117 -8.92 -12.12 6.54
C LEU A 117 -8.59 -11.66 5.12
N LEU A 118 -8.42 -12.61 4.19
CA LEU A 118 -8.13 -12.31 2.81
C LEU A 118 -9.23 -11.49 2.13
N MET A 119 -10.49 -11.79 2.43
CA MET A 119 -11.63 -11.03 1.90
C MET A 119 -11.63 -9.59 2.41
N LYS A 120 -11.40 -9.36 3.71
CA LYS A 120 -11.31 -8.03 4.30
C LYS A 120 -10.18 -7.20 3.67
N VAL A 121 -8.99 -7.77 3.56
CA VAL A 121 -7.85 -7.09 2.92
C VAL A 121 -8.16 -6.74 1.46
N LYS A 122 -8.79 -7.65 0.72
CA LYS A 122 -9.19 -7.44 -0.67
C LYS A 122 -10.24 -6.32 -0.81
N GLU A 123 -11.19 -6.25 0.11
CA GLU A 123 -12.21 -5.19 0.14
C GLU A 123 -11.58 -3.82 0.45
N GLU A 124 -10.72 -3.74 1.46
CA GLU A 124 -10.02 -2.49 1.80
C GLU A 124 -9.12 -2.02 0.65
N ASN A 125 -8.41 -2.94 0.01
CA ASN A 125 -7.61 -2.60 -1.17
C ASN A 125 -8.47 -2.08 -2.33
N LYS A 126 -9.70 -2.60 -2.50
CA LYS A 126 -10.62 -2.08 -3.52
C LYS A 126 -11.17 -0.69 -3.19
N LYS A 127 -11.44 -0.40 -1.90
CA LYS A 127 -11.92 0.93 -1.46
C LYS A 127 -10.86 2.01 -1.67
N LEU A 128 -9.58 1.63 -1.53
CA LEU A 128 -8.44 2.54 -1.67
C LEU A 128 -7.90 2.60 -3.11
N ALA A 129 -8.37 1.75 -4.02
CA ALA A 129 -7.97 1.70 -5.43
C ALA A 129 -8.89 2.51 -6.33
#